data_7ea0fe65c4afb247c5e9e65e4a901d17
#
_entry.id   7ea0fe65c4afb247c5e9e65e4a901d17
#
_cell.length_a   1.000
_cell.length_b   1.000
_cell.length_c   1.000
_cell.angle_alpha   90.00
_cell.angle_beta   90.00
_cell.angle_gamma   90.00
#
_symmetry.space_group_name_H-M   'P 1'
#
loop_
_entity.id
_entity.type
_entity.pdbx_description
1 polymer ?
#
loop_
_entity_poly.entity_id
_entity_poly.type
_entity_poly.pdbx_seq_one_letter_code
_entity_poly.pdbx_strand_id
1 'polypeptide(L)'
;MVRAAAEKGDGDKLYTYGEKANSIIQNYKNSPPPAGSNADDWTRAKNDKLSSLKEDQDYIRQSLLGGAYNATDPAKKADYFVRFAKMYPDTPEGEQALTMAASSYQQAQNRAKMQEIANATLTKDPNNIGMLLLLADDYSEKGDQLDKADAYAKKAASLTDTAKKPDNLSDDQWKQQTSIQKGLAFSTLGEINLQKKLNAQAVDNLSKAAPLLKSNAALYARNEYRLGFAYLNLKKNADATKAFTEAASVDSPYKAMAAQKLAEIGSAKPAARKKAS
;
A
#
# COMPACT_ATOMS: atom_id res chain seq x y z
N MET A 1 -0.39 -18.70 27.11
CA MET A 1 -1.13 -19.04 25.88
C MET A 1 -0.61 -18.28 24.67
N VAL A 2 -0.51 -16.95 24.72
CA VAL A 2 0.03 -16.12 23.62
C VAL A 2 1.45 -16.57 23.22
N ARG A 3 2.38 -16.70 24.19
CA ARG A 3 3.76 -17.17 23.94
C ARG A 3 3.78 -18.52 23.21
N ALA A 4 3.03 -19.50 23.70
CA ALA A 4 2.97 -20.83 23.08
C ALA A 4 2.37 -20.85 21.67
N ALA A 5 1.44 -19.94 21.37
CA ALA A 5 0.89 -19.77 20.02
C ALA A 5 1.89 -19.09 19.09
N ALA A 6 2.60 -18.07 19.57
CA ALA A 6 3.65 -17.37 18.82
C ALA A 6 4.81 -18.32 18.47
N GLU A 7 5.31 -19.09 19.44
CA GLU A 7 6.40 -20.06 19.24
C GLU A 7 6.04 -21.17 18.22
N LYS A 8 4.74 -21.56 18.17
CA LYS A 8 4.25 -22.56 17.21
C LYS A 8 3.88 -21.99 15.85
N GLY A 9 3.94 -20.68 15.67
CA GLY A 9 3.50 -20.02 14.45
C GLY A 9 1.98 -20.15 14.17
N ASP A 10 1.16 -20.45 15.22
CA ASP A 10 -0.29 -20.58 15.09
C ASP A 10 -0.96 -19.20 15.17
N GLY A 11 -1.03 -18.53 14.03
CA GLY A 11 -1.56 -17.17 13.94
C GLY A 11 -3.01 -17.06 14.43
N ASP A 12 -3.87 -18.02 14.13
CA ASP A 12 -5.28 -17.98 14.54
C ASP A 12 -5.42 -18.02 16.07
N LYS A 13 -4.66 -18.91 16.74
CA LYS A 13 -4.63 -18.96 18.20
C LYS A 13 -3.93 -17.74 18.79
N LEU A 14 -2.84 -17.27 18.17
CA LEU A 14 -2.13 -16.07 18.60
C LEU A 14 -3.08 -14.87 18.69
N TYR A 15 -3.86 -14.63 17.64
CA TYR A 15 -4.84 -13.55 17.64
C TYR A 15 -6.00 -13.79 18.61
N THR A 16 -6.51 -15.02 18.70
CA THR A 16 -7.58 -15.36 19.66
C THR A 16 -7.16 -15.08 21.11
N TYR A 17 -5.96 -15.50 21.48
CA TYR A 17 -5.46 -15.28 22.85
C TYR A 17 -5.02 -13.84 23.08
N GLY A 18 -4.45 -13.18 22.07
CA GLY A 18 -4.05 -11.77 22.13
C GLY A 18 -5.25 -10.84 22.33
N GLU A 19 -6.32 -11.02 21.57
CA GLU A 19 -7.57 -10.26 21.74
C GLU A 19 -8.17 -10.47 23.12
N LYS A 20 -8.19 -11.71 23.63
CA LYS A 20 -8.68 -11.99 24.96
C LYS A 20 -7.83 -11.31 26.04
N ALA A 21 -6.50 -11.37 25.90
CA ALA A 21 -5.59 -10.71 26.84
C ALA A 21 -5.76 -9.18 26.80
N ASN A 22 -5.82 -8.60 25.60
CA ASN A 22 -6.06 -7.17 25.44
C ASN A 22 -7.41 -6.74 26.05
N SER A 23 -8.47 -7.49 25.79
CA SER A 23 -9.81 -7.23 26.38
C SER A 23 -9.78 -7.24 27.91
N ILE A 24 -9.11 -8.22 28.54
CA ILE A 24 -8.96 -8.28 30.00
C ILE A 24 -8.23 -7.05 30.53
N ILE A 25 -7.15 -6.65 29.88
CA ILE A 25 -6.36 -5.48 30.28
C ILE A 25 -7.17 -4.19 30.12
N GLN A 26 -7.88 -4.01 29.01
CA GLN A 26 -8.72 -2.84 28.78
C GLN A 26 -9.87 -2.77 29.78
N ASN A 27 -10.54 -3.89 30.07
CA ASN A 27 -11.59 -3.96 31.09
C ASN A 27 -11.05 -3.59 32.47
N TYR A 28 -9.87 -4.07 32.84
CA TYR A 28 -9.23 -3.69 34.11
C TYR A 28 -8.85 -2.22 34.14
N LYS A 29 -8.27 -1.67 33.07
CA LYS A 29 -7.95 -0.25 32.92
C LYS A 29 -9.17 0.65 33.14
N ASN A 30 -10.32 0.24 32.62
CA ASN A 30 -11.57 1.01 32.66
C ASN A 30 -12.46 0.68 33.87
N SER A 31 -12.05 -0.28 34.73
CA SER A 31 -12.87 -0.67 35.89
C SER A 31 -12.97 0.44 36.94
N PRO A 32 -14.17 0.67 37.49
CA PRO A 32 -14.35 1.61 38.58
C PRO A 32 -13.75 1.06 39.91
N PRO A 33 -13.55 1.91 40.92
CA PRO A 33 -13.19 1.46 42.24
C PRO A 33 -14.23 0.43 42.77
N PRO A 34 -13.79 -0.64 43.44
CA PRO A 34 -14.71 -1.55 44.11
C PRO A 34 -15.55 -0.82 45.20
N ALA A 35 -16.76 -1.29 45.40
CA ALA A 35 -17.64 -0.71 46.43
C ALA A 35 -16.95 -0.70 47.80
N GLY A 36 -16.91 0.48 48.47
CA GLY A 36 -16.29 0.68 49.78
C GLY A 36 -14.78 0.87 49.78
N SER A 37 -14.10 0.88 48.60
CA SER A 37 -12.69 1.20 48.52
C SER A 37 -12.44 2.70 48.38
N ASN A 38 -11.25 3.17 48.84
CA ASN A 38 -10.79 4.53 48.59
C ASN A 38 -10.42 4.67 47.10
N ALA A 39 -10.93 5.72 46.46
CA ALA A 39 -10.72 5.93 45.02
C ALA A 39 -9.26 6.20 44.64
N ASP A 40 -8.52 6.93 45.49
CA ASP A 40 -7.11 7.26 45.21
C ASP A 40 -6.22 6.02 45.42
N ASP A 41 -6.49 5.22 46.45
CA ASP A 41 -5.74 3.97 46.68
C ASP A 41 -6.01 2.97 45.56
N TRP A 42 -7.26 2.87 45.09
CA TRP A 42 -7.61 2.05 43.95
C TRP A 42 -6.88 2.50 42.67
N THR A 43 -6.87 3.80 42.39
CA THR A 43 -6.20 4.36 41.22
C THR A 43 -4.70 4.06 41.25
N ARG A 44 -4.06 4.20 42.43
CA ARG A 44 -2.64 3.88 42.62
C ARG A 44 -2.38 2.39 42.34
N ALA A 45 -3.11 1.51 43.02
CA ALA A 45 -2.97 0.06 42.88
C ALA A 45 -3.22 -0.40 41.45
N LYS A 46 -4.22 0.19 40.76
CA LYS A 46 -4.51 -0.09 39.34
C LYS A 46 -3.34 0.33 38.44
N ASN A 47 -2.78 1.50 38.61
CA ASN A 47 -1.65 1.98 37.84
C ASN A 47 -0.40 1.14 38.09
N ASP A 48 -0.11 0.75 39.32
CA ASP A 48 1.00 -0.15 39.66
C ASP A 48 0.84 -1.50 38.96
N LYS A 49 -0.38 -2.05 38.99
CA LYS A 49 -0.67 -3.31 38.31
C LYS A 49 -0.53 -3.20 36.78
N LEU A 50 -1.04 -2.14 36.16
CA LEU A 50 -0.89 -1.91 34.73
C LEU A 50 0.58 -1.72 34.33
N SER A 51 1.36 -1.02 35.15
CA SER A 51 2.80 -0.86 34.98
C SER A 51 3.54 -2.20 35.04
N SER A 52 3.18 -3.07 35.98
CA SER A 52 3.77 -4.42 36.08
C SER A 52 3.44 -5.34 34.89
N LEU A 53 2.40 -5.04 34.13
CA LEU A 53 1.98 -5.79 32.94
C LEU A 53 2.54 -5.20 31.64
N LYS A 54 3.30 -4.12 31.69
CA LYS A 54 3.75 -3.40 30.48
C LYS A 54 4.58 -4.29 29.55
N GLU A 55 5.54 -5.03 30.10
CA GLU A 55 6.38 -5.94 29.30
C GLU A 55 5.56 -7.03 28.61
N ASP A 56 4.56 -7.60 29.31
CA ASP A 56 3.66 -8.59 28.71
C ASP A 56 2.76 -7.97 27.63
N GLN A 57 2.29 -6.74 27.84
CA GLN A 57 1.51 -6.01 26.81
C GLN A 57 2.35 -5.74 25.57
N ASP A 58 3.60 -5.28 25.74
CA ASP A 58 4.52 -5.03 24.64
C ASP A 58 4.86 -6.32 23.90
N TYR A 59 5.09 -7.42 24.62
CA TYR A 59 5.30 -8.74 24.03
C TYR A 59 4.10 -9.20 23.20
N ILE A 60 2.88 -9.07 23.75
CA ILE A 60 1.64 -9.44 23.05
C ILE A 60 1.52 -8.62 21.76
N ARG A 61 1.68 -7.31 21.85
CA ARG A 61 1.58 -6.39 20.69
C ARG A 61 2.58 -6.75 19.60
N GLN A 62 3.85 -6.95 19.96
CA GLN A 62 4.89 -7.33 19.00
C GLN A 62 4.64 -8.71 18.38
N SER A 63 4.18 -9.68 19.19
CA SER A 63 3.87 -11.03 18.69
C SER A 63 2.72 -11.03 17.71
N LEU A 64 1.65 -10.26 17.98
CA LEU A 64 0.51 -10.11 17.07
C LEU A 64 0.94 -9.46 15.75
N LEU A 65 1.71 -8.38 15.83
CA LEU A 65 2.21 -7.68 14.63
C LEU A 65 3.12 -8.60 13.81
N GLY A 66 4.05 -9.30 14.46
CA GLY A 66 4.92 -10.29 13.82
C GLY A 66 4.12 -11.43 13.18
N GLY A 67 3.09 -11.93 13.86
CA GLY A 67 2.19 -12.95 13.32
C GLY A 67 1.45 -12.49 12.05
N ALA A 68 1.03 -11.23 12.00
CA ALA A 68 0.44 -10.65 10.78
C ALA A 68 1.45 -10.58 9.65
N TYR A 69 2.67 -10.08 9.89
CA TYR A 69 3.71 -9.98 8.86
C TYR A 69 4.11 -11.35 8.30
N ASN A 70 4.18 -12.36 9.15
CA ASN A 70 4.60 -13.72 8.79
C ASN A 70 3.50 -14.55 8.11
N ALA A 71 2.25 -14.11 8.12
CA ALA A 71 1.18 -14.80 7.42
C ALA A 71 1.46 -14.82 5.90
N THR A 72 1.42 -16.02 5.31
CA THR A 72 1.70 -16.24 3.88
C THR A 72 0.46 -16.07 3.01
N ASP A 73 -0.73 -16.41 3.54
CA ASP A 73 -1.99 -16.21 2.85
C ASP A 73 -2.38 -14.72 2.91
N PRO A 74 -2.55 -14.04 1.77
CA PRO A 74 -2.82 -12.59 1.77
C PRO A 74 -4.14 -12.21 2.44
N ALA A 75 -5.17 -13.05 2.37
CA ALA A 75 -6.46 -12.77 2.99
C ALA A 75 -6.36 -12.89 4.52
N LYS A 76 -5.70 -13.95 5.02
CA LYS A 76 -5.42 -14.09 6.47
C LYS A 76 -4.53 -12.98 6.99
N LYS A 77 -3.49 -12.62 6.22
CA LYS A 77 -2.62 -11.47 6.54
C LYS A 77 -3.43 -10.20 6.73
N ALA A 78 -4.33 -9.91 5.80
CA ALA A 78 -5.20 -8.75 5.88
C ALA A 78 -6.12 -8.82 7.11
N ASP A 79 -6.75 -9.96 7.36
CA ASP A 79 -7.64 -10.14 8.53
C ASP A 79 -6.87 -9.94 9.85
N TYR A 80 -5.63 -10.40 9.97
CA TYR A 80 -4.80 -10.19 11.15
C TYR A 80 -4.45 -8.70 11.35
N PHE A 81 -4.06 -8.00 10.29
CA PHE A 81 -3.81 -6.56 10.39
C PHE A 81 -5.07 -5.77 10.78
N VAL A 82 -6.26 -6.13 10.27
CA VAL A 82 -7.53 -5.52 10.70
C VAL A 82 -7.78 -5.76 12.19
N ARG A 83 -7.58 -6.99 12.67
CA ARG A 83 -7.74 -7.34 14.09
C ARG A 83 -6.74 -6.58 14.96
N PHE A 84 -5.48 -6.46 14.51
CA PHE A 84 -4.47 -5.65 15.20
C PHE A 84 -4.90 -4.18 15.30
N ALA A 85 -5.30 -3.56 14.20
CA ALA A 85 -5.73 -2.16 14.18
C ALA A 85 -6.96 -1.90 15.08
N LYS A 86 -7.86 -2.88 15.21
CA LYS A 86 -8.99 -2.78 16.15
C LYS A 86 -8.56 -2.83 17.61
N MET A 87 -7.49 -3.55 17.95
CA MET A 87 -6.96 -3.60 19.30
C MET A 87 -6.16 -2.35 19.67
N TYR A 88 -5.50 -1.73 18.68
CA TYR A 88 -4.60 -0.58 18.86
C TYR A 88 -4.95 0.58 17.91
N PRO A 89 -6.22 1.10 17.96
CA PRO A 89 -6.72 2.03 16.95
C PRO A 89 -6.04 3.40 16.94
N ASP A 90 -5.51 3.83 18.09
CA ASP A 90 -4.93 5.18 18.28
C ASP A 90 -3.40 5.11 18.37
N THR A 91 -2.79 4.09 17.74
CA THR A 91 -1.34 3.93 17.71
C THR A 91 -0.82 4.01 16.28
N PRO A 92 0.42 4.50 16.07
CA PRO A 92 1.04 4.52 14.74
C PRO A 92 1.06 3.13 14.07
N GLU A 93 1.28 2.07 14.86
CA GLU A 93 1.27 0.70 14.37
C GLU A 93 -0.14 0.24 13.94
N GLY A 94 -1.19 0.70 14.64
CA GLY A 94 -2.58 0.43 14.27
C GLY A 94 -2.97 1.10 12.95
N GLU A 95 -2.56 2.34 12.76
CA GLU A 95 -2.75 3.06 11.48
C GLU A 95 -1.98 2.39 10.33
N GLN A 96 -0.73 2.00 10.58
CA GLN A 96 0.07 1.26 9.62
C GLN A 96 -0.55 -0.10 9.30
N ALA A 97 -1.11 -0.78 10.29
CA ALA A 97 -1.79 -2.06 10.10
C ALA A 97 -2.99 -1.95 9.15
N LEU A 98 -3.76 -0.86 9.18
CA LEU A 98 -4.84 -0.65 8.19
C LEU A 98 -4.29 -0.52 6.77
N THR A 99 -3.15 0.13 6.58
CA THR A 99 -2.48 0.22 5.27
C THR A 99 -2.02 -1.15 4.79
N MET A 100 -1.43 -1.94 5.68
CA MET A 100 -1.02 -3.32 5.39
C MET A 100 -2.24 -4.22 5.09
N ALA A 101 -3.34 -4.05 5.81
CA ALA A 101 -4.58 -4.79 5.58
C ALA A 101 -5.15 -4.51 4.18
N ALA A 102 -5.28 -3.24 3.82
CA ALA A 102 -5.80 -2.85 2.51
C ALA A 102 -4.93 -3.38 1.37
N SER A 103 -3.59 -3.25 1.47
CA SER A 103 -2.65 -3.80 0.48
C SER A 103 -2.71 -5.34 0.41
N SER A 104 -2.90 -6.02 1.54
CA SER A 104 -3.02 -7.47 1.58
C SER A 104 -4.34 -7.94 0.97
N TYR A 105 -5.46 -7.22 1.18
CA TYR A 105 -6.71 -7.51 0.48
C TYR A 105 -6.62 -7.25 -1.03
N GLN A 106 -5.84 -6.25 -1.47
CA GLN A 106 -5.56 -6.06 -2.90
C GLN A 106 -4.82 -7.29 -3.46
N GLN A 107 -3.79 -7.79 -2.77
CA GLN A 107 -3.08 -9.02 -3.17
C GLN A 107 -3.99 -10.26 -3.17
N ALA A 108 -4.92 -10.35 -2.21
CA ALA A 108 -5.94 -11.39 -2.14
C ALA A 108 -7.07 -11.22 -3.17
N GLN A 109 -7.00 -10.20 -4.02
CA GLN A 109 -8.03 -9.83 -4.99
C GLN A 109 -9.42 -9.55 -4.35
N ASN A 110 -9.44 -9.24 -3.06
CA ASN A 110 -10.64 -8.85 -2.33
C ASN A 110 -10.85 -7.33 -2.39
N ARG A 111 -11.23 -6.86 -3.57
CA ARG A 111 -11.42 -5.44 -3.86
C ARG A 111 -12.41 -4.77 -2.91
N ALA A 112 -13.51 -5.46 -2.58
CA ALA A 112 -14.54 -4.89 -1.72
C ALA A 112 -14.00 -4.53 -0.32
N LYS A 113 -13.31 -5.47 0.34
CA LYS A 113 -12.69 -5.23 1.65
C LYS A 113 -11.55 -4.21 1.57
N MET A 114 -10.75 -4.23 0.53
CA MET A 114 -9.70 -3.24 0.29
C MET A 114 -10.30 -1.83 0.23
N GLN A 115 -11.35 -1.62 -0.58
CA GLN A 115 -12.01 -0.32 -0.72
C GLN A 115 -12.73 0.11 0.57
N GLU A 116 -13.35 -0.83 1.30
CA GLU A 116 -13.99 -0.56 2.60
C GLU A 116 -12.98 0.05 3.57
N ILE A 117 -11.82 -0.61 3.77
CA ILE A 117 -10.77 -0.13 4.68
C ILE A 117 -10.22 1.21 4.20
N ALA A 118 -9.90 1.33 2.91
CA ALA A 118 -9.30 2.54 2.39
C ALA A 118 -10.24 3.74 2.51
N ASN A 119 -11.52 3.59 2.19
CA ASN A 119 -12.52 4.66 2.36
C ASN A 119 -12.76 5.01 3.84
N ALA A 120 -12.84 4.01 4.72
CA ALA A 120 -12.98 4.24 6.16
C ALA A 120 -11.76 5.00 6.74
N THR A 121 -10.55 4.65 6.28
CA THR A 121 -9.33 5.37 6.67
C THR A 121 -9.34 6.80 6.16
N LEU A 122 -9.70 7.04 4.89
CA LEU A 122 -9.78 8.39 4.32
C LEU A 122 -10.89 9.25 4.92
N THR A 123 -11.89 8.65 5.55
CA THR A 123 -12.90 9.39 6.31
C THR A 123 -12.31 9.98 7.59
N LYS A 124 -11.35 9.28 8.24
CA LYS A 124 -10.66 9.73 9.45
C LYS A 124 -9.45 10.62 9.13
N ASP A 125 -8.63 10.18 8.19
CA ASP A 125 -7.47 10.90 7.68
C ASP A 125 -7.57 11.09 6.16
N PRO A 126 -8.18 12.19 5.69
CA PRO A 126 -8.31 12.49 4.27
C PRO A 126 -6.98 12.68 3.54
N ASN A 127 -5.87 12.78 4.27
CA ASN A 127 -4.54 13.01 3.72
C ASN A 127 -3.66 11.76 3.76
N ASN A 128 -4.21 10.59 4.06
CA ASN A 128 -3.47 9.34 4.04
C ASN A 128 -3.00 8.99 2.62
N ILE A 129 -1.72 9.26 2.36
CA ILE A 129 -1.11 9.09 1.03
C ILE A 129 -1.25 7.64 0.53
N GLY A 130 -1.04 6.66 1.42
CA GLY A 130 -1.13 5.24 1.07
C GLY A 130 -2.51 4.86 0.55
N MET A 131 -3.57 5.29 1.24
CA MET A 131 -4.95 4.99 0.86
C MET A 131 -5.40 5.76 -0.39
N LEU A 132 -4.96 7.02 -0.53
CA LEU A 132 -5.21 7.79 -1.77
C LEU A 132 -4.61 7.08 -2.98
N LEU A 133 -3.35 6.62 -2.89
CA LEU A 133 -2.68 5.91 -3.97
C LEU A 133 -3.32 4.56 -4.26
N LEU A 134 -3.67 3.81 -3.23
CA LEU A 134 -4.29 2.49 -3.38
C LEU A 134 -5.62 2.57 -4.13
N LEU A 135 -6.49 3.51 -3.75
CA LEU A 135 -7.78 3.69 -4.43
C LEU A 135 -7.61 4.29 -5.83
N ALA A 136 -6.69 5.23 -6.01
CA ALA A 136 -6.43 5.80 -7.31
C ALA A 136 -5.93 4.76 -8.31
N ASP A 137 -5.01 3.89 -7.88
CA ASP A 137 -4.47 2.80 -8.70
C ASP A 137 -5.56 1.76 -9.03
N ASP A 138 -6.36 1.34 -8.04
CA ASP A 138 -7.48 0.41 -8.24
C ASP A 138 -8.52 0.93 -9.24
N TYR A 139 -8.96 2.17 -9.07
CA TYR A 139 -9.93 2.79 -9.99
C TYR A 139 -9.34 2.95 -11.39
N SER A 140 -8.07 3.33 -11.51
CA SER A 140 -7.42 3.47 -12.80
C SER A 140 -7.26 2.13 -13.52
N GLU A 141 -6.87 1.08 -12.82
CA GLU A 141 -6.73 -0.26 -13.42
C GLU A 141 -8.06 -0.86 -13.88
N LYS A 142 -9.15 -0.54 -13.21
CA LYS A 142 -10.49 -0.99 -13.58
C LYS A 142 -11.18 -0.10 -14.61
N GLY A 143 -10.64 1.10 -14.85
CA GLY A 143 -11.26 2.08 -15.75
C GLY A 143 -12.56 2.67 -15.17
N ASP A 144 -12.75 2.57 -13.86
CA ASP A 144 -13.92 3.13 -13.18
C ASP A 144 -13.52 4.36 -12.33
N GLN A 145 -14.47 5.24 -12.04
CA GLN A 145 -14.26 6.43 -11.20
C GLN A 145 -12.98 7.25 -11.55
N LEU A 146 -12.63 7.35 -12.84
CA LEU A 146 -11.36 7.95 -13.30
C LEU A 146 -11.15 9.39 -12.83
N ASP A 147 -12.21 10.17 -12.64
CA ASP A 147 -12.07 11.54 -12.11
C ASP A 147 -11.71 11.55 -10.63
N LYS A 148 -12.25 10.61 -9.85
CA LYS A 148 -11.89 10.42 -8.44
C LYS A 148 -10.46 9.87 -8.32
N ALA A 149 -10.08 8.94 -9.18
CA ALA A 149 -8.70 8.42 -9.27
C ALA A 149 -7.71 9.56 -9.57
N ASP A 150 -8.02 10.42 -10.54
CA ASP A 150 -7.20 11.59 -10.90
C ASP A 150 -7.03 12.55 -9.71
N ALA A 151 -8.13 12.88 -9.03
CA ALA A 151 -8.10 13.75 -7.86
C ALA A 151 -7.26 13.15 -6.72
N TYR A 152 -7.41 11.84 -6.46
CA TYR A 152 -6.65 11.14 -5.43
C TYR A 152 -5.16 11.06 -5.76
N ALA A 153 -4.79 10.71 -7.01
CA ALA A 153 -3.41 10.66 -7.42
C ALA A 153 -2.71 12.02 -7.38
N LYS A 154 -3.38 13.10 -7.83
CA LYS A 154 -2.88 14.47 -7.73
C LYS A 154 -2.67 14.91 -6.28
N LYS A 155 -3.65 14.61 -5.41
CA LYS A 155 -3.57 14.93 -3.99
C LYS A 155 -2.40 14.17 -3.34
N ALA A 156 -2.25 12.89 -3.61
CA ALA A 156 -1.15 12.08 -3.11
C ALA A 156 0.22 12.64 -3.56
N ALA A 157 0.37 12.99 -4.85
CA ALA A 157 1.60 13.59 -5.36
C ALA A 157 1.96 14.90 -4.64
N SER A 158 0.97 15.77 -4.41
CA SER A 158 1.18 17.04 -3.68
C SER A 158 1.56 16.81 -2.22
N LEU A 159 0.91 15.85 -1.56
CA LEU A 159 1.19 15.54 -0.15
C LEU A 159 2.59 14.99 0.06
N THR A 160 3.16 14.24 -0.90
CA THR A 160 4.53 13.73 -0.79
C THR A 160 5.59 14.83 -0.73
N ASP A 161 5.31 16.03 -1.24
CA ASP A 161 6.24 17.16 -1.22
C ASP A 161 6.26 17.88 0.13
N THR A 162 5.21 17.74 0.93
CA THR A 162 5.01 18.44 2.21
C THR A 162 4.98 17.51 3.42
N ALA A 163 4.97 16.20 3.17
CA ALA A 163 4.92 15.19 4.24
C ALA A 163 6.14 15.26 5.15
N LYS A 164 5.90 15.18 6.44
CA LYS A 164 6.98 15.16 7.44
C LYS A 164 7.53 13.75 7.60
N LYS A 165 8.86 13.67 7.71
CA LYS A 165 9.53 12.40 7.97
C LYS A 165 9.17 11.89 9.37
N PRO A 166 8.71 10.64 9.51
CA PRO A 166 8.58 10.00 10.81
C PRO A 166 9.92 9.82 11.51
N ASP A 167 9.96 9.96 12.82
CA ASP A 167 11.22 9.89 13.60
C ASP A 167 11.90 8.51 13.53
N ASN A 168 11.13 7.46 13.29
CA ASN A 168 11.62 6.07 13.19
C ASN A 168 12.21 5.70 11.83
N LEU A 169 12.22 6.61 10.85
CA LEU A 169 12.80 6.38 9.53
C LEU A 169 14.11 7.15 9.33
N SER A 170 15.09 6.52 8.69
CA SER A 170 16.29 7.22 8.21
C SER A 170 15.95 8.14 7.03
N ASP A 171 16.83 9.10 6.73
CA ASP A 171 16.61 10.02 5.60
C ASP A 171 16.56 9.27 4.26
N ASP A 172 17.38 8.23 4.08
CA ASP A 172 17.37 7.41 2.88
C ASP A 172 16.09 6.60 2.73
N GLN A 173 15.61 5.98 3.81
CA GLN A 173 14.34 5.26 3.82
C GLN A 173 13.17 6.18 3.49
N TRP A 174 13.14 7.37 4.10
CA TRP A 174 12.12 8.37 3.85
C TRP A 174 12.14 8.86 2.40
N LYS A 175 13.33 9.21 1.89
CA LYS A 175 13.52 9.60 0.50
C LYS A 175 13.08 8.52 -0.48
N GLN A 176 13.41 7.27 -0.22
CA GLN A 176 12.98 6.14 -1.05
C GLN A 176 11.46 5.98 -1.01
N GLN A 177 10.85 6.01 0.18
CA GLN A 177 9.41 5.88 0.35
C GLN A 177 8.65 6.99 -0.39
N THR A 178 9.03 8.24 -0.18
CA THR A 178 8.35 9.39 -0.83
C THR A 178 8.57 9.39 -2.34
N SER A 179 9.75 8.99 -2.82
CA SER A 179 10.01 8.81 -4.26
C SER A 179 9.08 7.77 -4.87
N ILE A 180 8.95 6.59 -4.26
CA ILE A 180 8.05 5.53 -4.73
C ILE A 180 6.60 6.01 -4.71
N GLN A 181 6.15 6.65 -3.65
CA GLN A 181 4.78 7.17 -3.53
C GLN A 181 4.48 8.21 -4.63
N LYS A 182 5.38 9.15 -4.85
CA LYS A 182 5.24 10.17 -5.90
C LYS A 182 5.30 9.56 -7.29
N GLY A 183 6.20 8.60 -7.49
CA GLY A 183 6.31 7.85 -8.74
C GLY A 183 5.03 7.06 -9.04
N LEU A 184 4.44 6.40 -8.03
CA LEU A 184 3.18 5.69 -8.19
C LEU A 184 2.04 6.65 -8.53
N ALA A 185 1.97 7.83 -7.90
CA ALA A 185 0.97 8.85 -8.24
C ALA A 185 1.06 9.27 -9.71
N PHE A 186 2.26 9.57 -10.21
CA PHE A 186 2.46 9.92 -11.62
C PHE A 186 2.17 8.75 -12.56
N SER A 187 2.55 7.52 -12.21
CA SER A 187 2.26 6.33 -13.02
C SER A 187 0.75 6.09 -13.14
N THR A 188 0.00 6.29 -12.04
CA THR A 188 -1.46 6.20 -12.02
C THR A 188 -2.11 7.30 -12.86
N LEU A 189 -1.63 8.56 -12.77
CA LEU A 189 -2.08 9.66 -13.65
C LEU A 189 -1.81 9.33 -15.12
N GLY A 190 -0.67 8.71 -15.42
CA GLY A 190 -0.35 8.24 -16.76
C GLY A 190 -1.32 7.20 -17.28
N GLU A 191 -1.69 6.22 -16.45
CA GLU A 191 -2.71 5.21 -16.79
C GLU A 191 -4.09 5.84 -17.03
N ILE A 192 -4.53 6.74 -16.16
CA ILE A 192 -5.78 7.49 -16.33
C ILE A 192 -5.79 8.24 -17.67
N ASN A 193 -4.67 8.86 -18.03
CA ASN A 193 -4.54 9.59 -19.28
C ASN A 193 -4.56 8.64 -20.50
N LEU A 194 -3.97 7.44 -20.40
CA LEU A 194 -4.09 6.41 -21.44
C LEU A 194 -5.55 6.02 -21.66
N GLN A 195 -6.29 5.76 -20.59
CA GLN A 195 -7.72 5.41 -20.66
C GLN A 195 -8.57 6.52 -21.25
N LYS A 196 -8.25 7.79 -20.94
CA LYS A 196 -8.88 8.98 -21.52
C LYS A 196 -8.37 9.31 -22.93
N LYS A 197 -7.46 8.51 -23.49
CA LYS A 197 -6.80 8.73 -24.80
C LYS A 197 -5.99 10.03 -24.87
N LEU A 198 -5.58 10.56 -23.75
CA LEU A 198 -4.73 11.76 -23.61
C LEU A 198 -3.24 11.35 -23.67
N ASN A 199 -2.83 10.74 -24.77
CA ASN A 199 -1.55 10.02 -24.87
C ASN A 199 -0.31 10.90 -24.64
N ALA A 200 -0.33 12.18 -25.03
CA ALA A 200 0.79 13.10 -24.75
C ALA A 200 0.96 13.37 -23.24
N GLN A 201 -0.17 13.54 -22.54
CA GLN A 201 -0.17 13.72 -21.08
C GLN A 201 0.21 12.41 -20.37
N ALA A 202 -0.18 11.26 -20.92
CA ALA A 202 0.26 9.96 -20.42
C ALA A 202 1.79 9.84 -20.49
N VAL A 203 2.41 10.18 -21.62
CA VAL A 203 3.87 10.19 -21.78
C VAL A 203 4.52 11.12 -20.73
N ASP A 204 4.00 12.33 -20.55
CA ASP A 204 4.55 13.28 -19.57
C ASP A 204 4.54 12.70 -18.15
N ASN A 205 3.40 12.19 -17.70
CA ASN A 205 3.28 11.64 -16.35
C ASN A 205 4.11 10.35 -16.17
N LEU A 206 4.08 9.41 -17.12
CA LEU A 206 4.84 8.16 -17.03
C LEU A 206 6.35 8.41 -17.08
N SER A 207 6.80 9.39 -17.87
CA SER A 207 8.22 9.80 -17.90
C SER A 207 8.68 10.44 -16.59
N LYS A 208 7.81 11.20 -15.89
CA LYS A 208 8.08 11.71 -14.54
C LYS A 208 8.13 10.59 -13.51
N ALA A 209 7.32 9.56 -13.66
CA ALA A 209 7.28 8.42 -12.75
C ALA A 209 8.53 7.53 -12.85
N ALA A 210 9.06 7.31 -14.03
CA ALA A 210 10.13 6.37 -14.31
C ALA A 210 11.35 6.49 -13.37
N PRO A 211 12.02 7.66 -13.22
CA PRO A 211 13.18 7.79 -12.35
C PRO A 211 12.83 7.57 -10.87
N LEU A 212 11.60 7.89 -10.45
CA LEU A 212 11.15 7.77 -9.07
C LEU A 212 10.86 6.31 -8.67
N LEU A 213 10.55 5.46 -9.64
CA LEU A 213 10.20 4.05 -9.43
C LEU A 213 11.37 3.08 -9.57
N LYS A 214 12.56 3.52 -9.99
CA LYS A 214 13.71 2.63 -10.26
C LYS A 214 14.09 1.71 -9.10
N SER A 215 13.89 2.14 -7.86
CA SER A 215 14.15 1.32 -6.67
C SER A 215 13.09 0.23 -6.42
N ASN A 216 11.96 0.24 -7.16
CA ASN A 216 10.92 -0.78 -7.09
C ASN A 216 10.73 -1.41 -8.47
N ALA A 217 11.39 -2.54 -8.70
CA ALA A 217 11.45 -3.20 -9.99
C ALA A 217 10.07 -3.47 -10.62
N ALA A 218 9.09 -3.94 -9.83
CA ALA A 218 7.76 -4.26 -10.34
C ALA A 218 6.98 -3.01 -10.78
N LEU A 219 7.01 -1.94 -9.97
CA LEU A 219 6.36 -0.67 -10.31
C LEU A 219 7.05 0.01 -11.50
N TYR A 220 8.39 -0.05 -11.57
CA TYR A 220 9.14 0.47 -12.70
C TYR A 220 8.78 -0.25 -14.00
N ALA A 221 8.79 -1.58 -14.01
CA ALA A 221 8.41 -2.36 -15.19
C ALA A 221 6.97 -2.09 -15.65
N ARG A 222 6.02 -1.97 -14.70
CA ARG A 222 4.64 -1.58 -15.01
C ARG A 222 4.58 -0.19 -15.66
N ASN A 223 5.30 0.76 -15.11
CA ASN A 223 5.37 2.11 -15.65
C ASN A 223 5.93 2.14 -17.08
N GLU A 224 7.07 1.48 -17.31
CA GLU A 224 7.69 1.40 -18.64
C GLU A 224 6.79 0.70 -19.66
N TYR A 225 6.07 -0.35 -19.24
CA TYR A 225 5.09 -1.02 -20.08
C TYR A 225 3.97 -0.07 -20.51
N ARG A 226 3.41 0.71 -19.59
CA ARG A 226 2.39 1.74 -19.86
C ARG A 226 2.95 2.84 -20.78
N LEU A 227 4.18 3.28 -20.53
CA LEU A 227 4.88 4.29 -21.33
C LEU A 227 5.06 3.81 -22.79
N GLY A 228 5.40 2.54 -22.99
CA GLY A 228 5.47 1.93 -24.29
C GLY A 228 4.14 2.04 -25.06
N PHE A 229 3.00 1.78 -24.39
CA PHE A 229 1.68 1.97 -25.01
C PHE A 229 1.37 3.43 -25.33
N ALA A 230 1.72 4.36 -24.44
CA ALA A 230 1.51 5.78 -24.70
C ALA A 230 2.27 6.24 -25.95
N TYR A 231 3.50 5.77 -26.15
CA TYR A 231 4.28 6.04 -27.34
C TYR A 231 3.72 5.36 -28.60
N LEU A 232 3.24 4.10 -28.51
CA LEU A 232 2.58 3.43 -29.62
C LEU A 232 1.34 4.20 -30.10
N ASN A 233 0.52 4.66 -29.18
CA ASN A 233 -0.68 5.45 -29.49
C ASN A 233 -0.32 6.78 -30.20
N LEU A 234 0.86 7.31 -29.95
CA LEU A 234 1.42 8.49 -30.62
C LEU A 234 2.19 8.14 -31.90
N LYS A 235 2.23 6.86 -32.32
CA LYS A 235 3.01 6.37 -33.46
C LYS A 235 4.53 6.61 -33.34
N LYS A 236 5.03 6.74 -32.13
CA LYS A 236 6.46 6.90 -31.79
C LYS A 236 7.09 5.53 -31.52
N ASN A 237 7.19 4.70 -32.57
CA ASN A 237 7.59 3.29 -32.44
C ASN A 237 9.01 3.12 -31.85
N ALA A 238 9.96 4.00 -32.16
CA ALA A 238 11.31 3.92 -31.60
C ALA A 238 11.32 4.14 -30.06
N ASP A 239 10.54 5.11 -29.58
CA ASP A 239 10.41 5.37 -28.14
C ASP A 239 9.61 4.26 -27.44
N ALA A 240 8.58 3.74 -28.09
CA ALA A 240 7.83 2.57 -27.61
C ALA A 240 8.75 1.34 -27.45
N THR A 241 9.61 1.07 -28.44
CA THR A 241 10.58 -0.02 -28.37
C THR A 241 11.51 0.14 -27.18
N LYS A 242 12.03 1.34 -26.91
CA LYS A 242 12.89 1.59 -25.74
C LYS A 242 12.15 1.28 -24.43
N ALA A 243 10.95 1.82 -24.26
CA ALA A 243 10.16 1.62 -23.05
C ALA A 243 9.80 0.14 -22.83
N PHE A 244 9.38 -0.58 -23.86
CA PHE A 244 9.12 -2.02 -23.73
C PHE A 244 10.40 -2.83 -23.49
N THR A 245 11.57 -2.40 -24.01
CA THR A 245 12.84 -3.05 -23.70
C THR A 245 13.20 -2.89 -22.23
N GLU A 246 13.02 -1.70 -21.66
CA GLU A 246 13.19 -1.49 -20.23
C GLU A 246 12.25 -2.38 -19.39
N ALA A 247 10.96 -2.42 -19.75
CA ALA A 247 10.00 -3.29 -19.05
C ALA A 247 10.35 -4.78 -19.17
N ALA A 248 10.84 -5.24 -20.33
CA ALA A 248 11.24 -6.62 -20.56
C ALA A 248 12.56 -7.02 -19.86
N SER A 249 13.41 -6.05 -19.54
CA SER A 249 14.69 -6.28 -18.85
C SER A 249 14.51 -6.61 -17.36
N VAL A 250 13.35 -6.27 -16.78
CA VAL A 250 13.04 -6.42 -15.36
C VAL A 250 12.32 -7.73 -15.12
N ASP A 251 12.74 -8.51 -14.12
CA ASP A 251 12.03 -9.73 -13.71
C ASP A 251 10.75 -9.35 -12.96
N SER A 252 9.64 -9.36 -13.70
CA SER A 252 8.32 -8.88 -13.27
C SER A 252 7.22 -9.53 -14.11
N PRO A 253 5.94 -9.45 -13.69
CA PRO A 253 4.80 -9.90 -14.50
C PRO A 253 4.72 -9.23 -15.89
N TYR A 254 5.32 -8.07 -16.07
CA TYR A 254 5.30 -7.32 -17.34
C TYR A 254 6.37 -7.77 -18.34
N LYS A 255 7.37 -8.56 -17.92
CA LYS A 255 8.49 -9.03 -18.75
C LYS A 255 8.02 -9.72 -20.04
N ALA A 256 7.20 -10.77 -19.90
CA ALA A 256 6.70 -11.52 -21.02
C ALA A 256 5.78 -10.68 -21.93
N MET A 257 4.93 -9.86 -21.32
CA MET A 257 4.02 -8.98 -22.05
C MET A 257 4.77 -7.92 -22.86
N ALA A 258 5.83 -7.33 -22.30
CA ALA A 258 6.68 -6.36 -23.00
C ALA A 258 7.47 -7.03 -24.15
N ALA A 259 8.02 -8.22 -23.93
CA ALA A 259 8.71 -8.99 -24.97
C ALA A 259 7.77 -9.32 -26.16
N GLN A 260 6.52 -9.67 -25.88
CA GLN A 260 5.52 -9.88 -26.93
C GLN A 260 5.28 -8.60 -27.74
N LYS A 261 5.15 -7.43 -27.09
CA LYS A 261 4.96 -6.15 -27.79
C LYS A 261 6.17 -5.77 -28.65
N LEU A 262 7.37 -6.05 -28.20
CA LEU A 262 8.60 -5.86 -29.01
C LEU A 262 8.57 -6.71 -30.28
N ALA A 263 8.15 -7.98 -30.19
CA ALA A 263 8.00 -8.85 -31.34
C ALA A 263 6.94 -8.34 -32.34
N GLU A 264 5.80 -7.85 -31.82
CA GLU A 264 4.74 -7.25 -32.65
C GLU A 264 5.25 -5.99 -33.40
N ILE A 265 6.00 -5.12 -32.74
CA ILE A 265 6.59 -3.91 -33.37
C ILE A 265 7.61 -4.31 -34.43
N GLY A 266 8.47 -5.29 -34.16
CA GLY A 266 9.52 -5.76 -35.07
C GLY A 266 8.95 -6.47 -36.31
N SER A 267 7.80 -7.11 -36.19
CA SER A 267 7.11 -7.81 -37.33
C SER A 267 6.24 -6.89 -38.17
N ALA A 268 5.92 -5.68 -37.70
CA ALA A 268 5.18 -4.70 -38.46
C ALA A 268 6.06 -4.20 -39.65
N LYS A 269 5.74 -4.65 -40.88
CA LYS A 269 6.44 -4.20 -42.11
C LYS A 269 6.45 -2.67 -42.16
N PRO A 270 7.61 -2.05 -42.50
CA PRO A 270 7.63 -0.62 -42.76
C PRO A 270 6.63 -0.29 -43.84
N ALA A 271 5.72 0.64 -43.59
CA ALA A 271 4.77 1.12 -44.59
C ALA A 271 5.58 1.55 -45.83
N ALA A 272 5.31 0.91 -46.97
CA ALA A 272 5.99 1.20 -48.21
C ALA A 272 5.94 2.71 -48.46
N ARG A 273 7.10 3.37 -48.44
CA ARG A 273 7.22 4.75 -48.93
C ARG A 273 6.68 4.79 -50.36
N LYS A 274 5.49 5.35 -50.56
CA LYS A 274 5.05 5.73 -51.90
C LYS A 274 6.13 6.69 -52.43
N LYS A 275 6.93 6.20 -53.39
CA LYS A 275 7.75 7.05 -54.23
C LYS A 275 6.78 7.99 -54.97
N ALA A 276 6.86 9.27 -54.67
CA ALA A 276 6.27 10.28 -55.55
C ALA A 276 7.05 10.25 -56.87
N SER A 277 6.38 9.90 -57.93
CA SER A 277 6.84 10.07 -59.31
C SER A 277 6.58 11.49 -59.73
#